data_011ce9e5070c7df750dc654223bf9078
#
_entry.id   011ce9e5070c7df750dc654223bf9078
#
_cell.length_a   1.000
_cell.length_b   1.000
_cell.length_c   1.000
_cell.angle_alpha   90.00
_cell.angle_beta   90.00
_cell.angle_gamma   90.00
#
_symmetry.space_group_name_H-M   'P 1'
#
loop_
_entity.id
_entity.type
_entity.pdbx_description
1 polymer ?
#
loop_
_entity_poly.entity_id
_entity_poly.type
_entity_poly.pdbx_seq_one_letter_code
_entity_poly.pdbx_strand_id
1 'polypeptide(L)'
;MIRCRLQFEDININFYNQFRIWIYRQGYSDNYFGSLIKVIKQVYREAREVDHLHNLNGTAHKNFITVAKDSDPIFLSVDELMKLYQLKISKSAVLKEWPELCGEKAVRQRMATCELVRNRFLIGAFSGMRVSDFSRFSESNIVDGMITMRTRKTDTPIAIPLHPVI
;
A
#
# COMPACT_ATOMS: atom_id res chain seq x y z
N MET A 1 -15.73 31.37 1.80
CA MET A 1 -15.29 30.15 1.08
C MET A 1 -16.30 29.86 -0.02
N ILE A 2 -16.00 30.22 -1.27
CA ILE A 2 -16.90 30.00 -2.42
C ILE A 2 -16.84 28.51 -2.69
N ARG A 3 -17.94 27.79 -2.42
CA ARG A 3 -18.10 26.40 -2.86
C ARG A 3 -18.34 26.41 -4.38
N CYS A 4 -17.29 26.31 -5.18
CA CYS A 4 -17.45 26.02 -6.59
C CYS A 4 -18.07 24.62 -6.71
N ARG A 5 -19.31 24.54 -7.20
CA ARG A 5 -19.90 23.27 -7.66
C ARG A 5 -19.24 22.94 -8.98
N LEU A 6 -18.47 21.85 -9.01
CA LEU A 6 -17.95 21.29 -10.25
C LEU A 6 -19.10 20.66 -11.04
N GLN A 7 -19.27 21.06 -12.31
CA GLN A 7 -20.24 20.50 -13.24
C GLN A 7 -19.54 19.62 -14.29
N PHE A 8 -20.28 18.82 -15.03
CA PHE A 8 -19.70 17.94 -16.05
C PHE A 8 -19.02 18.72 -17.17
N GLU A 9 -19.52 19.91 -17.51
CA GLU A 9 -18.95 20.83 -18.51
C GLU A 9 -17.55 21.34 -18.09
N ASP A 10 -17.31 21.44 -16.79
CA ASP A 10 -16.04 21.90 -16.27
C ASP A 10 -14.93 20.85 -16.43
N ILE A 11 -15.31 19.55 -16.54
CA ILE A 11 -14.36 18.44 -16.65
C ILE A 11 -13.86 18.34 -18.10
N ASN A 12 -12.89 19.17 -18.42
CA ASN A 12 -12.28 19.30 -19.73
C ASN A 12 -10.75 19.39 -19.61
N ILE A 13 -10.06 19.67 -20.71
CA ILE A 13 -8.58 19.73 -20.73
C ILE A 13 -8.01 20.86 -19.85
N ASN A 14 -8.74 21.96 -19.67
CA ASN A 14 -8.31 23.05 -18.78
C ASN A 14 -8.36 22.60 -17.32
N PHE A 15 -9.45 21.93 -16.93
CA PHE A 15 -9.56 21.30 -15.60
C PHE A 15 -8.39 20.34 -15.38
N TYR A 16 -8.12 19.43 -16.33
CA TYR A 16 -7.02 18.47 -16.24
C TYR A 16 -5.69 19.17 -15.97
N ASN A 17 -5.36 20.22 -16.72
CA ASN A 17 -4.10 20.94 -16.60
C ASN A 17 -4.00 21.67 -15.24
N GLN A 18 -5.06 22.34 -14.81
CA GLN A 18 -5.11 23.04 -13.51
C GLN A 18 -5.02 22.06 -12.35
N PHE A 19 -5.75 20.95 -12.43
CA PHE A 19 -5.72 19.89 -11.42
C PHE A 19 -4.35 19.24 -11.31
N ARG A 20 -3.69 18.98 -12.46
CA ARG A 20 -2.33 18.47 -12.51
C ARG A 20 -1.35 19.41 -11.80
N ILE A 21 -1.39 20.71 -12.10
CA ILE A 21 -0.53 21.70 -11.47
C ILE A 21 -0.78 21.74 -9.96
N TRP A 22 -2.04 21.70 -9.54
CA TRP A 22 -2.40 21.72 -8.13
C TRP A 22 -1.87 20.48 -7.40
N ILE A 23 -2.08 19.27 -7.93
CA ILE A 23 -1.60 18.01 -7.35
C ILE A 23 -0.06 18.02 -7.17
N TYR A 24 0.66 18.49 -8.18
CA TYR A 24 2.13 18.53 -8.10
C TYR A 24 2.64 19.58 -7.11
N ARG A 25 1.96 20.70 -6.95
CA ARG A 25 2.27 21.68 -5.90
C ARG A 25 2.07 21.15 -4.50
N GLN A 26 1.19 20.14 -4.31
CA GLN A 26 1.02 19.44 -3.04
C GLN A 26 2.07 18.34 -2.82
N GLY A 27 3.01 18.13 -3.75
CA GLY A 27 4.07 17.12 -3.64
C GLY A 27 3.64 15.68 -3.97
N TYR A 28 2.47 15.49 -4.59
CA TYR A 28 2.01 14.15 -4.97
C TYR A 28 2.69 13.63 -6.25
N SER A 29 2.81 12.31 -6.35
CA SER A 29 3.46 11.63 -7.47
C SER A 29 2.58 11.57 -8.73
N ASP A 30 3.23 11.32 -9.88
CA ASP A 30 2.56 11.05 -11.16
C ASP A 30 1.55 9.89 -11.06
N ASN A 31 1.90 8.82 -10.35
CA ASN A 31 1.03 7.66 -10.19
C ASN A 31 -0.22 7.98 -9.34
N TYR A 32 -0.06 8.83 -8.33
CA TYR A 32 -1.21 9.30 -7.56
C TYR A 32 -2.14 10.16 -8.43
N PHE A 33 -1.59 11.11 -9.18
CA PHE A 33 -2.36 11.89 -10.15
C PHE A 33 -3.08 11.01 -11.16
N GLY A 34 -2.36 10.04 -11.76
CA GLY A 34 -2.94 9.09 -12.70
C GLY A 34 -4.10 8.28 -12.12
N SER A 35 -3.99 7.86 -10.85
CA SER A 35 -5.05 7.14 -10.14
C SER A 35 -6.31 8.00 -9.99
N LEU A 36 -6.15 9.28 -9.64
CA LEU A 36 -7.27 10.22 -9.54
C LEU A 36 -7.93 10.46 -10.91
N ILE A 37 -7.12 10.65 -11.96
CA ILE A 37 -7.63 10.81 -13.34
C ILE A 37 -8.40 9.57 -13.80
N LYS A 38 -7.94 8.35 -13.44
CA LYS A 38 -8.66 7.11 -13.72
C LYS A 38 -10.05 7.11 -13.09
N VAL A 39 -10.16 7.51 -11.83
CA VAL A 39 -11.45 7.61 -11.12
C VAL A 39 -12.35 8.65 -11.77
N ILE A 40 -11.82 9.85 -12.06
CA ILE A 40 -12.59 10.91 -12.73
C ILE A 40 -13.14 10.42 -14.07
N LYS A 41 -12.32 9.77 -14.90
CA LYS A 41 -12.77 9.20 -16.17
C LYS A 41 -13.86 8.13 -15.99
N GLN A 42 -13.72 7.29 -14.97
CA GLN A 42 -14.70 6.25 -14.69
C GLN A 42 -16.05 6.86 -14.30
N VAL A 43 -16.08 7.78 -13.33
CA VAL A 43 -17.31 8.44 -12.88
C VAL A 43 -17.95 9.24 -14.04
N TYR A 44 -17.13 9.97 -14.79
CA TYR A 44 -17.63 10.77 -15.93
C TYR A 44 -18.28 9.88 -17.01
N ARG A 45 -17.67 8.75 -17.30
CA ARG A 45 -18.23 7.78 -18.25
C ARG A 45 -19.49 7.12 -17.72
N GLU A 46 -19.51 6.71 -16.44
CA GLU A 46 -20.68 6.11 -15.79
C GLU A 46 -21.87 7.07 -15.84
N ALA A 47 -21.67 8.32 -15.47
CA ALA A 47 -22.69 9.37 -15.51
C ALA A 47 -23.24 9.60 -16.94
N ARG A 48 -22.42 9.40 -17.97
CA ARG A 48 -22.85 9.55 -19.37
C ARG A 48 -23.57 8.30 -19.89
N GLU A 49 -22.99 7.12 -19.68
CA GLU A 49 -23.39 5.88 -20.37
C GLU A 49 -24.46 5.10 -19.62
N VAL A 50 -24.49 5.20 -18.29
CA VAL A 50 -25.42 4.46 -17.42
C VAL A 50 -26.50 5.38 -16.86
N ASP A 51 -26.10 6.48 -16.21
CA ASP A 51 -27.03 7.37 -15.54
C ASP A 51 -27.68 8.43 -16.46
N HIS A 52 -27.14 8.58 -17.68
CA HIS A 52 -27.62 9.55 -18.71
C HIS A 52 -27.71 11.00 -18.20
N LEU A 53 -26.82 11.39 -17.27
CA LEU A 53 -26.82 12.73 -16.67
C LEU A 53 -26.24 13.80 -17.60
N HIS A 54 -25.45 13.40 -18.60
CA HIS A 54 -24.89 14.28 -19.64
C HIS A 54 -24.52 13.48 -20.89
N ASN A 55 -24.26 14.20 -22.00
CA ASN A 55 -23.79 13.61 -23.28
C ASN A 55 -22.40 14.14 -23.69
N LEU A 56 -21.67 14.78 -22.79
CA LEU A 56 -20.41 15.46 -23.05
C LEU A 56 -19.25 14.47 -23.17
N ASN A 57 -18.20 14.89 -23.89
CA ASN A 57 -16.97 14.10 -24.13
C ASN A 57 -15.71 14.80 -23.59
N GLY A 58 -15.81 15.57 -22.49
CA GLY A 58 -14.71 16.37 -21.94
C GLY A 58 -13.45 15.56 -21.63
N THR A 59 -13.59 14.30 -21.18
CA THR A 59 -12.46 13.41 -20.87
C THR A 59 -11.88 12.67 -22.07
N ALA A 60 -12.51 12.79 -23.27
CA ALA A 60 -12.05 12.12 -24.49
C ALA A 60 -10.91 12.86 -25.20
N HIS A 61 -10.52 14.06 -24.75
CA HIS A 61 -9.42 14.80 -25.34
C HIS A 61 -8.12 13.98 -25.26
N LYS A 62 -7.35 13.93 -26.37
CA LYS A 62 -6.12 13.14 -26.51
C LYS A 62 -5.09 13.34 -25.38
N ASN A 63 -5.03 14.56 -24.83
CA ASN A 63 -4.10 14.92 -23.76
C ASN A 63 -4.70 14.74 -22.34
N PHE A 64 -5.96 14.30 -22.24
CA PHE A 64 -6.57 13.94 -20.95
C PHE A 64 -6.19 12.50 -20.59
N ILE A 65 -4.90 12.28 -20.36
CA ILE A 65 -4.30 10.95 -20.21
C ILE A 65 -4.23 10.50 -18.75
N THR A 66 -4.33 9.20 -18.54
CA THR A 66 -4.02 8.58 -17.26
C THR A 66 -2.52 8.30 -17.20
N VAL A 67 -1.80 9.08 -16.40
CA VAL A 67 -0.36 8.90 -16.24
C VAL A 67 -0.10 7.65 -15.39
N ALA A 68 0.78 6.78 -15.87
CA ALA A 68 1.32 5.67 -15.10
C ALA A 68 2.82 5.61 -15.37
N LYS A 69 3.63 5.65 -14.33
CA LYS A 69 5.07 5.45 -14.40
C LYS A 69 5.42 4.17 -13.67
N ASP A 70 6.24 3.37 -14.29
CA ASP A 70 6.84 2.24 -13.60
C ASP A 70 7.70 2.76 -12.45
N SER A 71 7.59 2.11 -11.30
CA SER A 71 8.49 2.36 -10.18
C SER A 71 9.47 1.21 -10.09
N ASP A 72 10.73 1.51 -9.91
CA ASP A 72 11.73 0.48 -9.62
C ASP A 72 11.41 -0.13 -8.26
N PRO A 73 11.00 -1.41 -8.20
CA PRO A 73 10.67 -2.04 -6.94
C PRO A 73 11.95 -2.26 -6.13
N ILE A 74 11.96 -1.78 -4.89
CA ILE A 74 12.99 -2.15 -3.93
C ILE A 74 12.57 -3.47 -3.31
N PHE A 75 13.41 -4.48 -3.43
CA PHE A 75 13.18 -5.81 -2.84
C PHE A 75 14.42 -6.27 -2.08
N LEU A 76 14.21 -7.14 -1.10
CA LEU A 76 15.30 -7.83 -0.42
C LEU A 76 15.55 -9.18 -1.07
N SER A 77 16.82 -9.50 -1.29
CA SER A 77 17.25 -10.84 -1.71
C SER A 77 17.01 -11.87 -0.59
N VAL A 78 17.03 -13.15 -0.93
CA VAL A 78 16.90 -14.24 0.06
C VAL A 78 18.00 -14.14 1.11
N ASP A 79 19.23 -13.82 0.71
CA ASP A 79 20.35 -13.65 1.64
C ASP A 79 20.14 -12.50 2.63
N GLU A 80 19.55 -11.39 2.17
CA GLU A 80 19.20 -10.27 3.06
C GLU A 80 18.07 -10.63 4.00
N LEU A 81 17.05 -11.37 3.55
CA LEU A 81 16.01 -11.91 4.41
C LEU A 81 16.57 -12.87 5.46
N MET A 82 17.52 -13.71 5.10
CA MET A 82 18.19 -14.60 6.06
C MET A 82 19.08 -13.85 7.05
N LYS A 83 19.75 -12.78 6.64
CA LYS A 83 20.45 -11.87 7.57
C LYS A 83 19.47 -11.22 8.55
N LEU A 84 18.31 -10.79 8.07
CA LEU A 84 17.25 -10.22 8.91
C LEU A 84 16.72 -11.26 9.91
N TYR A 85 16.53 -12.51 9.49
CA TYR A 85 16.11 -13.61 10.35
C TYR A 85 17.13 -13.86 11.48
N GLN A 86 18.42 -13.87 11.15
CA GLN A 86 19.51 -14.10 12.10
C GLN A 86 19.83 -12.89 12.97
N LEU A 87 19.27 -11.72 12.67
CA LEU A 87 19.57 -10.47 13.39
C LEU A 87 19.15 -10.56 14.86
N LYS A 88 20.14 -10.46 15.74
CA LYS A 88 19.91 -10.36 17.20
C LYS A 88 19.65 -8.91 17.61
N ILE A 89 18.44 -8.64 18.09
CA ILE A 89 18.05 -7.33 18.58
C ILE A 89 18.57 -7.18 20.02
N SER A 90 19.73 -6.53 20.16
CA SER A 90 20.38 -6.31 21.47
C SER A 90 20.00 -4.96 22.07
N LYS A 91 20.12 -4.86 23.41
CA LYS A 91 19.95 -3.60 24.14
C LYS A 91 20.87 -2.49 23.61
N SER A 92 22.13 -2.82 23.30
CA SER A 92 23.10 -1.87 22.76
C SER A 92 22.71 -1.36 21.38
N ALA A 93 22.19 -2.23 20.49
CA ALA A 93 21.71 -1.84 19.19
C ALA A 93 20.50 -0.90 19.29
N VAL A 94 19.55 -1.23 20.18
CA VAL A 94 18.35 -0.39 20.38
C VAL A 94 18.74 0.98 20.93
N LEU A 95 19.62 1.06 21.92
CA LEU A 95 20.06 2.34 22.49
C LEU A 95 20.90 3.19 21.52
N LYS A 96 21.57 2.55 20.56
CA LYS A 96 22.30 3.26 19.52
C LYS A 96 21.33 3.99 18.56
N GLU A 97 20.22 3.34 18.18
CA GLU A 97 19.24 3.91 17.25
C GLU A 97 18.24 4.86 17.94
N TRP A 98 17.97 4.62 19.23
CA TRP A 98 17.04 5.43 20.03
C TRP A 98 17.72 5.84 21.36
N PRO A 99 18.68 6.77 21.34
CA PRO A 99 19.42 7.18 22.54
C PRO A 99 18.55 7.89 23.58
N GLU A 100 17.40 8.41 23.17
CA GLU A 100 16.42 9.08 24.04
C GLU A 100 15.63 8.12 24.93
N LEU A 101 15.73 6.79 24.71
CA LEU A 101 15.00 5.82 25.53
C LEU A 101 15.53 5.78 26.95
N CYS A 102 14.70 6.21 27.89
CA CYS A 102 15.04 6.21 29.34
C CYS A 102 14.35 5.03 30.02
N GLY A 103 15.14 4.32 30.83
CA GLY A 103 14.68 3.24 31.69
C GLY A 103 14.62 1.86 31.00
N GLU A 104 14.88 0.85 31.78
CA GLU A 104 15.02 -0.54 31.30
C GLU A 104 13.73 -1.09 30.70
N LYS A 105 12.58 -0.70 31.27
CA LYS A 105 11.26 -1.10 30.77
C LYS A 105 11.01 -0.61 29.33
N ALA A 106 11.34 0.66 29.04
CA ALA A 106 11.17 1.25 27.70
C ALA A 106 12.08 0.55 26.68
N VAL A 107 13.32 0.25 27.05
CA VAL A 107 14.26 -0.47 26.18
C VAL A 107 13.75 -1.89 25.87
N ARG A 108 13.32 -2.65 26.90
CA ARG A 108 12.75 -3.99 26.70
C ARG A 108 11.53 -3.96 25.78
N GLN A 109 10.65 -3.00 26.00
CA GLN A 109 9.45 -2.85 25.17
C GLN A 109 9.81 -2.54 23.71
N ARG A 110 10.82 -1.69 23.47
CA ARG A 110 11.30 -1.38 22.12
C ARG A 110 11.93 -2.61 21.47
N MET A 111 12.74 -3.38 22.21
CA MET A 111 13.32 -4.64 21.72
C MET A 111 12.21 -5.61 21.27
N ALA A 112 11.21 -5.86 22.12
CA ALA A 112 10.08 -6.72 21.79
C ALA A 112 9.29 -6.23 20.57
N THR A 113 9.12 -4.92 20.45
CA THR A 113 8.48 -4.32 19.26
C THR A 113 9.29 -4.58 17.99
N CYS A 114 10.62 -4.39 18.04
CA CYS A 114 11.49 -4.64 16.88
C CYS A 114 11.48 -6.13 16.49
N GLU A 115 11.48 -7.05 17.45
CA GLU A 115 11.36 -8.49 17.19
C GLU A 115 10.03 -8.83 16.54
N LEU A 116 8.93 -8.29 17.06
CA LEU A 116 7.60 -8.50 16.51
C LEU A 116 7.50 -7.99 15.06
N VAL A 117 8.02 -6.79 14.78
CA VAL A 117 8.04 -6.21 13.44
C VAL A 117 8.89 -7.05 12.49
N ARG A 118 10.09 -7.46 12.91
CA ARG A 118 10.96 -8.36 12.13
C ARG A 118 10.24 -9.67 11.79
N ASN A 119 9.66 -10.32 12.78
CA ASN A 119 9.00 -11.61 12.60
C ASN A 119 7.78 -11.48 11.65
N ARG A 120 6.96 -10.46 11.84
CA ARG A 120 5.83 -10.18 10.93
C ARG A 120 6.28 -9.90 9.49
N PHE A 121 7.36 -9.14 9.34
CA PHE A 121 7.93 -8.88 8.01
C PHE A 121 8.39 -10.19 7.33
N LEU A 122 9.10 -11.06 8.06
CA LEU A 122 9.55 -12.35 7.55
C LEU A 122 8.38 -13.27 7.18
N ILE A 123 7.34 -13.32 8.01
CA ILE A 123 6.11 -14.06 7.67
C ILE A 123 5.53 -13.55 6.35
N GLY A 124 5.41 -12.24 6.19
CA GLY A 124 4.92 -11.64 4.94
C GLY A 124 5.82 -11.96 3.75
N ALA A 125 7.14 -11.83 3.91
CA ALA A 125 8.12 -12.06 2.85
C ALA A 125 8.15 -13.54 2.38
N PHE A 126 8.15 -14.50 3.30
CA PHE A 126 8.23 -15.93 2.96
C PHE A 126 6.89 -16.56 2.59
N SER A 127 5.77 -15.96 3.00
CA SER A 127 4.43 -16.45 2.62
C SER A 127 3.83 -15.75 1.40
N GLY A 128 4.32 -14.57 1.03
CA GLY A 128 3.71 -13.73 -0.02
C GLY A 128 2.31 -13.19 0.34
N MET A 129 1.87 -13.35 1.58
CA MET A 129 0.56 -12.87 2.02
C MET A 129 0.50 -11.35 2.10
N ARG A 130 -0.69 -10.78 1.91
CA ARG A 130 -0.92 -9.36 2.18
C ARG A 130 -0.80 -9.05 3.67
N VAL A 131 -0.40 -7.81 4.01
CA VAL A 131 -0.31 -7.34 5.42
C VAL A 131 -1.62 -7.60 6.19
N SER A 132 -2.78 -7.36 5.57
CA SER A 132 -4.08 -7.62 6.16
C SER A 132 -4.34 -9.09 6.50
N ASP A 133 -3.64 -10.01 5.84
CA ASP A 133 -3.80 -11.45 5.99
C ASP A 133 -2.79 -11.99 7.00
N PHE A 134 -1.49 -11.76 6.81
CA PHE A 134 -0.50 -12.24 7.77
C PHE A 134 -0.59 -11.58 9.16
N SER A 135 -1.20 -10.39 9.29
CA SER A 135 -1.46 -9.79 10.60
C SER A 135 -2.44 -10.59 11.46
N ARG A 136 -3.25 -11.47 10.84
CA ARG A 136 -4.20 -12.38 11.51
C ARG A 136 -3.69 -13.80 11.62
N PHE A 137 -2.50 -14.06 11.09
CA PHE A 137 -1.87 -15.37 11.14
C PHE A 137 -1.58 -15.79 12.58
N SER A 138 -1.91 -17.02 12.90
CA SER A 138 -1.67 -17.67 14.19
C SER A 138 -1.37 -19.16 13.97
N GLU A 139 -0.88 -19.83 15.00
CA GLU A 139 -0.59 -21.26 14.95
C GLU A 139 -1.78 -22.11 14.53
N SER A 140 -3.01 -21.68 14.87
CA SER A 140 -4.24 -22.37 14.44
C SER A 140 -4.49 -22.39 12.94
N ASN A 141 -3.77 -21.55 12.19
CA ASN A 141 -3.82 -21.53 10.73
C ASN A 141 -2.85 -22.54 10.08
N ILE A 142 -2.05 -23.25 10.88
CA ILE A 142 -1.10 -24.26 10.39
C ILE A 142 -1.77 -25.63 10.46
N VAL A 143 -2.00 -26.26 9.31
CA VAL A 143 -2.58 -27.58 9.19
C VAL A 143 -1.72 -28.38 8.20
N ASP A 144 -1.24 -29.55 8.64
CA ASP A 144 -0.43 -30.47 7.82
C ASP A 144 0.77 -29.79 7.10
N GLY A 145 1.47 -28.88 7.79
CA GLY A 145 2.60 -28.15 7.24
C GLY A 145 2.23 -27.07 6.21
N MET A 146 0.97 -26.72 6.15
CA MET A 146 0.43 -25.64 5.28
C MET A 146 -0.17 -24.52 6.11
N ILE A 147 0.01 -23.28 5.68
CA ILE A 147 -0.74 -22.13 6.18
C ILE A 147 -2.08 -22.10 5.44
N THR A 148 -3.17 -22.35 6.15
CA THR A 148 -4.52 -22.35 5.58
C THR A 148 -5.36 -21.27 6.21
N MET A 149 -5.91 -20.36 5.39
CA MET A 149 -6.78 -19.28 5.85
C MET A 149 -7.57 -18.68 4.69
N ARG A 150 -8.54 -17.82 5.01
CA ARG A 150 -9.26 -17.02 4.00
C ARG A 150 -8.69 -15.58 3.96
N THR A 151 -8.48 -15.07 2.76
CA THR A 151 -8.00 -13.69 2.56
C THR A 151 -9.06 -12.67 2.98
N ARG A 152 -8.65 -11.59 3.63
CA ARG A 152 -9.58 -10.55 4.11
C ARG A 152 -10.28 -9.79 2.98
N LYS A 153 -9.56 -9.53 1.88
CA LYS A 153 -10.06 -8.67 0.80
C LYS A 153 -11.04 -9.36 -0.12
N THR A 154 -10.82 -10.64 -0.43
CA THR A 154 -11.58 -11.38 -1.46
C THR A 154 -12.28 -12.61 -0.92
N ASP A 155 -12.13 -12.89 0.38
CA ASP A 155 -12.62 -14.11 1.05
C ASP A 155 -12.23 -15.42 0.35
N THR A 156 -11.11 -15.39 -0.38
CA THR A 156 -10.58 -16.55 -1.11
C THR A 156 -9.80 -17.44 -0.15
N PRO A 157 -10.05 -18.76 -0.13
CA PRO A 157 -9.23 -19.69 0.64
C PRO A 157 -7.84 -19.76 0.01
N ILE A 158 -6.82 -19.77 0.86
CA ILE A 158 -5.41 -19.96 0.48
C ILE A 158 -4.82 -21.12 1.28
N ALA A 159 -3.93 -21.88 0.64
CA ALA A 159 -3.07 -22.86 1.25
C ALA A 159 -1.64 -22.62 0.75
N ILE A 160 -0.73 -22.28 1.66
CA ILE A 160 0.65 -21.91 1.38
C ILE A 160 1.56 -22.84 2.16
N PRO A 161 2.59 -23.48 1.55
CA PRO A 161 3.55 -24.28 2.29
C PRO A 161 4.21 -23.47 3.40
N LEU A 162 4.28 -24.06 4.60
CA LEU A 162 4.95 -23.44 5.73
C LEU A 162 6.46 -23.43 5.48
N HIS A 163 7.04 -22.24 5.32
CA HIS A 163 8.48 -22.09 5.17
C HIS A 163 9.18 -22.29 6.53
N PRO A 164 10.36 -22.97 6.60
CA PRO A 164 11.06 -23.26 7.85
C PRO A 164 11.44 -22.04 8.71
N VAL A 165 11.39 -20.84 8.15
CA VAL A 165 11.66 -19.55 8.85
C VAL A 165 10.39 -19.03 9.56
N ILE A 166 9.19 -19.49 9.19
CA ILE A 166 7.92 -19.10 9.80
C ILE A 166 7.64 -20.01 10.99
#